data_0a2a49903b57eacde0f63a5f51ee9154
#
_entry.id   0a2a49903b57eacde0f63a5f51ee9154
#
_cell.length_a   1.000
_cell.length_b   1.000
_cell.length_c   1.000
_cell.angle_alpha   90.00
_cell.angle_beta   90.00
_cell.angle_gamma   90.00
#
_symmetry.space_group_name_H-M   'P 1'
#
loop_
_entity.id
_entity.type
_entity.pdbx_description
1 polymer ?
#
loop_
_entity_poly.entity_id
_entity_poly.type
_entity_poly.pdbx_seq_one_letter_code
_entity_poly.pdbx_strand_id
1 'polypeptide(L)'
;SCPIGIGVSCSADRQALAKITPEGIFVEKLERDPAKFLPEVDSSDEIPAVAIDLNKPMPDILATLSQYPVETRLSLTGPLIVARDIAHAKLLEKLESEGSLPDYFKNHPVYYAGPAKTPDGMASGSFGPTTAGRMDSYVSTFQAAGGSMVMLAKGNRSRQVRESCEA
;
A
#
# COMPACT_ATOMS: atom_id res chain seq x y z
N SER A 1 26.15 -4.96 -26.79
CA SER A 1 24.69 -4.99 -26.54
C SER A 1 24.33 -3.81 -25.63
N CYS A 2 23.26 -3.10 -25.98
CA CYS A 2 22.73 -2.03 -25.17
C CYS A 2 21.40 -2.51 -24.55
N PRO A 3 21.33 -2.80 -23.26
CA PRO A 3 20.06 -3.14 -22.64
C PRO A 3 19.19 -1.89 -22.51
N ILE A 4 17.99 -1.94 -23.05
CA ILE A 4 16.99 -0.87 -22.97
C ILE A 4 15.76 -1.42 -22.28
N GLY A 5 15.34 -0.76 -21.20
CA GLY A 5 14.07 -1.01 -20.54
C GLY A 5 13.10 0.14 -20.80
N ILE A 6 11.92 -0.15 -21.32
CA ILE A 6 10.84 0.82 -21.48
C ILE A 6 9.70 0.44 -20.54
N GLY A 7 9.39 1.29 -19.58
CA GLY A 7 8.26 1.14 -18.67
C GLY A 7 7.17 2.16 -18.95
N VAL A 8 5.98 1.70 -19.25
CA VAL A 8 4.80 2.56 -19.45
C VAL A 8 3.76 2.22 -18.41
N SER A 9 3.62 3.06 -17.40
CA SER A 9 2.78 2.88 -16.22
C SER A 9 3.14 1.65 -15.35
N CYS A 10 2.66 1.66 -14.10
CA CYS A 10 2.93 0.58 -13.16
C CYS A 10 1.90 -0.55 -13.31
N SER A 11 2.20 -1.51 -14.16
CA SER A 11 1.43 -2.73 -14.25
C SER A 11 2.38 -3.89 -14.53
N ALA A 12 2.37 -4.90 -13.69
CA ALA A 12 3.21 -6.09 -13.83
C ALA A 12 2.98 -6.84 -15.15
N ASP A 13 1.86 -6.58 -15.81
CA ASP A 13 1.42 -7.24 -17.04
C ASP A 13 1.76 -6.44 -18.32
N ARG A 14 2.51 -5.34 -18.20
CA ARG A 14 2.82 -4.45 -19.32
C ARG A 14 4.31 -4.38 -19.62
N GLN A 15 4.99 -5.49 -19.60
CA GLN A 15 6.40 -5.59 -19.95
C GLN A 15 6.63 -6.73 -20.93
N ALA A 16 7.56 -6.52 -21.83
CA ALA A 16 8.04 -7.55 -22.73
C ALA A 16 9.56 -7.46 -22.83
N LEU A 17 10.24 -8.59 -22.86
CA LEU A 17 11.66 -8.64 -23.15
C LEU A 17 11.86 -8.59 -24.66
N ALA A 18 12.72 -7.69 -25.11
CA ALA A 18 13.11 -7.61 -26.51
C ALA A 18 14.63 -7.57 -26.65
N LYS A 19 15.11 -8.16 -27.73
CA LYS A 19 16.53 -8.14 -28.11
C LYS A 19 16.67 -7.63 -29.54
N ILE A 20 17.52 -6.66 -29.74
CA ILE A 20 17.87 -6.12 -31.07
C ILE A 20 19.28 -6.60 -31.41
N THR A 21 19.44 -7.28 -32.52
CA THR A 21 20.72 -7.75 -33.04
C THR A 21 20.85 -7.39 -34.52
N PRO A 22 22.03 -7.54 -35.14
CA PRO A 22 22.17 -7.37 -36.59
C PRO A 22 21.25 -8.29 -37.41
N GLU A 23 20.83 -9.42 -36.85
CA GLU A 23 19.95 -10.41 -37.51
C GLU A 23 18.46 -10.00 -37.40
N GLY A 24 18.09 -9.05 -36.50
CA GLY A 24 16.71 -8.59 -36.40
C GLY A 24 16.27 -8.24 -34.99
N ILE A 25 14.98 -8.02 -34.84
CA ILE A 25 14.31 -7.70 -33.58
C ILE A 25 13.57 -8.96 -33.10
N PHE A 26 13.92 -9.41 -31.92
CA PHE A 26 13.31 -10.55 -31.26
C PHE A 26 12.53 -10.03 -30.04
N VAL A 27 11.25 -10.37 -29.99
CA VAL A 27 10.37 -10.02 -28.86
C VAL A 27 9.91 -11.29 -28.18
N GLU A 28 9.94 -11.31 -26.85
CA GLU A 28 9.42 -12.42 -26.06
C GLU A 28 7.95 -12.67 -26.40
N LYS A 29 7.59 -13.92 -26.56
CA LYS A 29 6.17 -14.31 -26.73
C LYS A 29 5.47 -14.17 -25.39
N LEU A 30 4.59 -13.15 -25.29
CA LEU A 30 3.79 -12.95 -24.11
C LEU A 30 2.72 -14.02 -23.97
N GLU A 31 2.51 -14.50 -22.74
CA GLU A 31 1.37 -15.35 -22.42
C GLU A 31 0.08 -14.49 -22.47
N ARG A 32 -0.90 -14.96 -23.23
CA ARG A 32 -2.18 -14.27 -23.41
C ARG A 32 -3.26 -14.77 -22.48
N ASP A 33 -3.03 -15.90 -21.85
CA ASP A 33 -3.95 -16.50 -20.87
C ASP A 33 -3.17 -16.96 -19.63
N PRO A 34 -2.70 -15.99 -18.82
CA PRO A 34 -1.94 -16.28 -17.60
C PRO A 34 -2.78 -17.01 -16.55
N ALA A 35 -4.11 -16.87 -16.61
CA ALA A 35 -5.02 -17.49 -15.65
C ALA A 35 -4.95 -19.02 -15.65
N LYS A 36 -4.56 -19.64 -16.77
CA LYS A 36 -4.39 -21.10 -16.87
C LYS A 36 -3.29 -21.68 -15.96
N PHE A 37 -2.39 -20.83 -15.46
CA PHE A 37 -1.33 -21.24 -14.54
C PHE A 37 -1.70 -21.00 -13.06
N LEU A 38 -2.84 -20.36 -12.80
CA LEU A 38 -3.30 -20.20 -11.44
C LEU A 38 -3.81 -21.56 -10.92
N PRO A 39 -3.47 -21.93 -9.67
CA PRO A 39 -4.08 -23.09 -9.06
C PRO A 39 -5.60 -22.89 -8.98
N GLU A 40 -6.36 -23.96 -9.14
CA GLU A 40 -7.77 -23.94 -8.79
C GLU A 40 -7.88 -23.63 -7.30
N VAL A 41 -8.34 -22.44 -6.97
CA VAL A 41 -8.58 -22.02 -5.58
C VAL A 41 -9.97 -22.52 -5.24
N ASP A 42 -10.04 -23.49 -4.36
CA ASP A 42 -11.30 -23.93 -3.78
C ASP A 42 -11.87 -22.77 -2.96
N SER A 43 -12.93 -22.15 -3.44
CA SER A 43 -13.60 -21.02 -2.78
C SER A 43 -14.22 -21.40 -1.43
N SER A 44 -14.16 -22.68 -1.05
CA SER A 44 -14.64 -23.19 0.24
C SER A 44 -13.74 -22.87 1.44
N ASP A 45 -12.47 -22.48 1.20
CA ASP A 45 -11.52 -22.11 2.26
C ASP A 45 -11.49 -20.59 2.53
N GLU A 46 -12.64 -19.95 2.56
CA GLU A 46 -12.72 -18.57 3.07
C GLU A 46 -12.38 -18.56 4.56
N ILE A 47 -11.11 -18.25 4.87
CA ILE A 47 -10.72 -17.96 6.25
C ILE A 47 -11.57 -16.78 6.73
N PRO A 48 -12.39 -16.94 7.78
CA PRO A 48 -13.28 -15.88 8.24
C PRO A 48 -12.43 -14.65 8.62
N ALA A 49 -12.81 -13.50 8.08
CA ALA A 49 -12.18 -12.23 8.37
C ALA A 49 -13.00 -11.46 9.41
N VAL A 50 -12.33 -10.80 10.35
CA VAL A 50 -12.98 -9.90 11.32
C VAL A 50 -13.32 -8.59 10.63
N ALA A 51 -14.58 -8.20 10.66
CA ALA A 51 -15.04 -6.94 10.09
C ALA A 51 -14.67 -5.77 11.02
N ILE A 52 -13.98 -4.77 10.46
CA ILE A 52 -13.59 -3.54 11.15
C ILE A 52 -14.21 -2.35 10.42
N ASP A 53 -15.00 -1.56 11.13
CA ASP A 53 -15.61 -0.33 10.62
C ASP A 53 -14.69 0.87 10.87
N LEU A 54 -14.12 1.41 9.79
CA LEU A 54 -13.23 2.58 9.81
C LEU A 54 -13.96 3.93 9.87
N ASN A 55 -15.30 3.94 9.91
CA ASN A 55 -16.09 5.16 10.17
C ASN A 55 -16.09 5.55 11.64
N LYS A 56 -15.63 4.68 12.52
CA LYS A 56 -15.52 4.94 13.96
C LYS A 56 -14.36 5.89 14.26
N PRO A 57 -14.37 6.61 15.39
CA PRO A 57 -13.23 7.37 15.87
C PRO A 57 -11.97 6.51 16.01
N MET A 58 -10.79 7.09 15.75
CA MET A 58 -9.51 6.35 15.82
C MET A 58 -9.30 5.62 17.15
N PRO A 59 -9.61 6.18 18.33
CA PRO A 59 -9.49 5.45 19.59
C PRO A 59 -10.33 4.16 19.64
N ASP A 60 -11.54 4.17 19.08
CA ASP A 60 -12.42 3.00 19.04
C ASP A 60 -11.91 1.94 18.06
N ILE A 61 -11.32 2.37 16.95
CA ILE A 61 -10.65 1.48 15.98
C ILE A 61 -9.47 0.79 16.67
N LEU A 62 -8.61 1.54 17.35
CA LEU A 62 -7.46 1.00 18.09
C LEU A 62 -7.88 0.04 19.19
N ALA A 63 -8.88 0.40 20.00
CA ALA A 63 -9.44 -0.46 21.03
C ALA A 63 -10.01 -1.77 20.46
N THR A 64 -10.61 -1.71 19.28
CA THR A 64 -11.10 -2.92 18.59
C THR A 64 -9.95 -3.78 18.09
N LEU A 65 -8.96 -3.19 17.42
CA LEU A 65 -7.81 -3.91 16.88
C LEU A 65 -6.97 -4.59 17.97
N SER A 66 -6.84 -3.96 19.14
CA SER A 66 -6.10 -4.49 20.28
C SER A 66 -6.68 -5.79 20.88
N GLN A 67 -7.92 -6.16 20.52
CA GLN A 67 -8.56 -7.38 20.98
C GLN A 67 -8.13 -8.61 20.17
N TYR A 68 -7.47 -8.43 19.06
CA TYR A 68 -7.12 -9.53 18.16
C TYR A 68 -5.63 -9.81 18.14
N PRO A 69 -5.23 -11.07 18.09
CA PRO A 69 -3.83 -11.46 18.01
C PRO A 69 -3.23 -11.08 16.64
N VAL A 70 -1.91 -11.09 16.58
CA VAL A 70 -1.13 -10.96 15.34
C VAL A 70 -1.60 -12.02 14.33
N GLU A 71 -1.54 -11.70 13.03
CA GLU A 71 -1.99 -12.56 11.91
C GLU A 71 -3.50 -12.73 11.78
N THR A 72 -4.31 -12.03 12.59
CA THR A 72 -5.76 -12.02 12.38
C THR A 72 -6.11 -11.41 11.02
N ARG A 73 -6.91 -12.12 10.22
CA ARG A 73 -7.42 -11.62 8.96
C ARG A 73 -8.54 -10.60 9.21
N LEU A 74 -8.37 -9.39 8.67
CA LEU A 74 -9.31 -8.29 8.85
C LEU A 74 -9.98 -7.90 7.54
N SER A 75 -11.26 -7.58 7.59
CA SER A 75 -12.02 -6.96 6.51
C SER A 75 -12.32 -5.51 6.90
N LEU A 76 -11.62 -4.56 6.29
CA LEU A 76 -11.70 -3.14 6.62
C LEU A 76 -12.70 -2.44 5.72
N THR A 77 -13.65 -1.72 6.29
CA THR A 77 -14.66 -0.95 5.54
C THR A 77 -14.75 0.46 6.07
N GLY A 78 -14.60 1.45 5.20
CA GLY A 78 -14.69 2.87 5.54
C GLY A 78 -13.56 3.70 4.92
N PRO A 79 -13.44 4.98 5.31
CA PRO A 79 -12.45 5.90 4.77
C PRO A 79 -11.03 5.57 5.24
N LEU A 80 -10.06 5.75 4.34
CA LEU A 80 -8.64 5.70 4.64
C LEU A 80 -7.87 6.70 3.76
N ILE A 81 -6.69 7.09 4.22
CA ILE A 81 -5.84 8.03 3.49
C ILE A 81 -4.81 7.24 2.68
N VAL A 82 -4.84 7.42 1.36
CA VAL A 82 -3.82 6.84 0.48
C VAL A 82 -2.63 7.79 0.40
N ALA A 83 -1.51 7.41 1.00
CA ALA A 83 -0.32 8.24 1.07
C ALA A 83 0.96 7.39 1.06
N ARG A 84 1.97 7.88 0.33
CA ARG A 84 3.32 7.32 0.34
C ARG A 84 4.36 8.45 0.20
N ASP A 85 5.56 8.16 -0.21
CA ASP A 85 6.76 9.01 -0.25
C ASP A 85 6.53 10.54 -0.26
N ILE A 86 6.02 11.09 -1.36
CA ILE A 86 5.82 12.54 -1.52
C ILE A 86 4.80 13.09 -0.51
N ALA A 87 3.73 12.33 -0.24
CA ALA A 87 2.72 12.75 0.72
C ALA A 87 3.29 12.77 2.15
N HIS A 88 4.11 11.78 2.53
CA HIS A 88 4.77 11.76 3.83
C HIS A 88 5.77 12.91 3.98
N ALA A 89 6.57 13.21 2.94
CA ALA A 89 7.48 14.35 2.97
C ALA A 89 6.73 15.67 3.18
N LYS A 90 5.64 15.90 2.44
CA LYS A 90 4.81 17.09 2.60
C LYS A 90 4.10 17.18 3.96
N LEU A 91 3.69 16.05 4.52
CA LEU A 91 3.10 16.02 5.87
C LEU A 91 4.14 16.34 6.94
N LEU A 92 5.39 15.91 6.76
CA LEU A 92 6.48 16.28 7.66
C LEU A 92 6.79 17.78 7.58
N GLU A 93 6.95 18.34 6.38
CA GLU A 93 7.13 19.77 6.16
C GLU A 93 6.01 20.59 6.84
N LYS A 94 4.76 20.12 6.70
CA LYS A 94 3.61 20.76 7.34
C LYS A 94 3.67 20.65 8.86
N LEU A 95 4.01 19.50 9.41
CA LEU A 95 4.18 19.31 10.85
C LEU A 95 5.28 20.24 11.41
N GLU A 96 6.40 20.36 10.71
CA GLU A 96 7.52 21.23 11.11
C GLU A 96 7.15 22.71 11.03
N SER A 97 6.39 23.13 10.03
CA SER A 97 6.02 24.54 9.84
C SER A 97 4.80 24.98 10.66
N GLU A 98 3.81 24.13 10.83
CA GLU A 98 2.54 24.45 11.49
C GLU A 98 2.41 23.85 12.90
N GLY A 99 3.32 22.96 13.29
CA GLY A 99 3.33 22.28 14.60
C GLY A 99 2.25 21.21 14.77
N SER A 100 1.49 20.88 13.72
CA SER A 100 0.44 19.86 13.79
C SER A 100 0.22 19.15 12.46
N LEU A 101 -0.21 17.89 12.54
CA LEU A 101 -0.70 17.14 11.38
C LEU A 101 -2.15 17.53 11.07
N PRO A 102 -2.58 17.43 9.80
CA PRO A 102 -3.97 17.64 9.41
C PRO A 102 -4.91 16.64 10.10
N ASP A 103 -6.12 17.08 10.45
CA ASP A 103 -7.11 16.25 11.15
C ASP A 103 -7.47 14.98 10.36
N TYR A 104 -7.56 15.08 9.02
CA TYR A 104 -7.82 13.89 8.21
C TYR A 104 -6.73 12.81 8.36
N PHE A 105 -5.48 13.20 8.59
CA PHE A 105 -4.36 12.27 8.76
C PHE A 105 -4.28 11.70 10.18
N LYS A 106 -4.82 12.41 11.16
CA LYS A 106 -4.95 11.93 12.55
C LYS A 106 -6.13 10.98 12.72
N ASN A 107 -7.23 11.26 12.02
CA ASN A 107 -8.50 10.57 12.24
C ASN A 107 -8.72 9.33 11.37
N HIS A 108 -7.86 9.05 10.41
CA HIS A 108 -8.04 7.92 9.49
C HIS A 108 -6.80 7.05 9.38
N PRO A 109 -6.97 5.74 9.15
CA PRO A 109 -5.87 4.85 8.80
C PRO A 109 -5.16 5.30 7.52
N VAL A 110 -3.86 5.01 7.44
CA VAL A 110 -3.04 5.35 6.27
C VAL A 110 -2.73 4.10 5.47
N TYR A 111 -3.05 4.13 4.18
CA TYR A 111 -2.72 3.07 3.24
C TYR A 111 -1.53 3.50 2.37
N TYR A 112 -0.43 2.78 2.47
CA TYR A 112 0.78 3.05 1.70
C TYR A 112 0.61 2.52 0.29
N ALA A 113 -0.02 3.30 -0.56
CA ALA A 113 -0.30 2.95 -1.94
C ALA A 113 -0.17 4.16 -2.87
N GLY A 114 -0.14 3.89 -4.15
CA GLY A 114 -0.19 4.91 -5.20
C GLY A 114 -1.01 4.36 -6.36
N PRO A 115 -2.26 4.79 -6.53
CA PRO A 115 -3.11 4.31 -7.60
C PRO A 115 -2.54 4.67 -8.97
N ALA A 116 -2.72 3.77 -9.94
CA ALA A 116 -2.48 4.07 -11.34
C ALA A 116 -3.51 5.08 -11.87
N LYS A 117 -3.27 5.62 -13.06
CA LYS A 117 -4.24 6.52 -13.71
C LYS A 117 -5.61 5.84 -13.79
N THR A 118 -6.63 6.54 -13.36
CA THR A 118 -8.01 6.04 -13.41
C THR A 118 -8.46 5.89 -14.86
N PRO A 119 -8.89 4.70 -15.29
CA PRO A 119 -9.53 4.53 -16.59
C PRO A 119 -10.90 5.20 -16.64
N ASP A 120 -11.36 5.55 -17.85
CA ASP A 120 -12.66 6.17 -18.03
C ASP A 120 -13.80 5.25 -17.51
N GLY A 121 -14.70 5.84 -16.75
CA GLY A 121 -15.85 5.13 -16.17
C GLY A 121 -15.54 4.29 -14.92
N MET A 122 -14.29 4.27 -14.43
CA MET A 122 -13.90 3.58 -13.20
C MET A 122 -13.76 4.56 -12.03
N ALA A 123 -14.01 4.10 -10.82
CA ALA A 123 -13.87 4.92 -9.60
C ALA A 123 -12.39 5.25 -9.28
N SER A 124 -11.48 4.35 -9.60
CA SER A 124 -10.04 4.56 -9.44
C SER A 124 -9.24 3.68 -10.41
N GLY A 125 -7.97 3.99 -10.62
CA GLY A 125 -7.01 3.07 -11.21
C GLY A 125 -6.69 1.92 -10.24
N SER A 126 -6.11 0.84 -10.76
CA SER A 126 -5.65 -0.25 -9.92
C SER A 126 -4.56 0.22 -8.95
N PHE A 127 -4.60 -0.23 -7.72
CA PHE A 127 -3.57 0.05 -6.73
C PHE A 127 -3.49 -1.07 -5.69
N GLY A 128 -2.32 -1.19 -5.09
CA GLY A 128 -2.06 -2.14 -4.02
C GLY A 128 -1.01 -1.58 -3.07
N PRO A 129 -0.75 -2.26 -1.95
CA PRO A 129 0.18 -1.76 -0.94
C PRO A 129 1.62 -1.70 -1.48
N THR A 130 2.31 -0.60 -1.20
CA THR A 130 3.76 -0.48 -1.45
C THR A 130 4.57 -0.94 -0.23
N THR A 131 5.88 -1.07 -0.42
CA THR A 131 6.84 -1.48 0.61
C THR A 131 6.81 -0.51 1.80
N ALA A 132 6.52 -1.05 2.98
CA ALA A 132 6.36 -0.28 4.21
C ALA A 132 7.63 0.46 4.65
N GLY A 133 8.79 -0.20 4.56
CA GLY A 133 10.07 0.32 5.05
C GLY A 133 10.49 1.68 4.49
N ARG A 134 9.92 2.09 3.35
CA ARG A 134 10.19 3.41 2.76
C ARG A 134 9.66 4.56 3.60
N MET A 135 8.63 4.32 4.39
CA MET A 135 8.00 5.33 5.25
C MET A 135 8.40 5.19 6.73
N ASP A 136 9.25 4.25 7.07
CA ASP A 136 9.59 3.94 8.47
C ASP A 136 10.15 5.14 9.24
N SER A 137 10.95 5.99 8.58
CA SER A 137 11.54 7.19 9.18
C SER A 137 10.52 8.24 9.64
N TYR A 138 9.29 8.21 9.11
CA TYR A 138 8.23 9.16 9.46
C TYR A 138 7.37 8.69 10.63
N VAL A 139 7.31 7.38 10.89
CA VAL A 139 6.28 6.77 11.73
C VAL A 139 6.30 7.32 13.16
N SER A 140 7.43 7.27 13.84
CA SER A 140 7.53 7.71 15.23
C SER A 140 7.17 9.19 15.39
N THR A 141 7.61 10.04 14.46
CA THR A 141 7.30 11.47 14.45
C THR A 141 5.80 11.71 14.25
N PHE A 142 5.18 10.98 13.34
CA PHE A 142 3.76 11.14 13.07
C PHE A 142 2.88 10.56 14.19
N GLN A 143 3.27 9.44 14.78
CA GLN A 143 2.57 8.87 15.94
C GLN A 143 2.62 9.81 17.15
N ALA A 144 3.76 10.41 17.42
CA ALA A 144 3.89 11.42 18.48
C ALA A 144 3.00 12.64 18.23
N ALA A 145 2.67 12.95 16.97
CA ALA A 145 1.75 14.03 16.59
C ALA A 145 0.29 13.55 16.41
N GLY A 146 -0.03 12.29 16.79
CA GLY A 146 -1.37 11.70 16.72
C GLY A 146 -1.79 11.16 15.34
N GLY A 147 -0.87 11.08 14.37
CA GLY A 147 -1.12 10.50 13.04
C GLY A 147 -0.51 9.12 12.87
N SER A 148 -0.76 8.48 11.72
CA SER A 148 -0.22 7.14 11.39
C SER A 148 -0.46 6.06 12.46
N MET A 149 -1.55 6.16 13.20
CA MET A 149 -1.88 5.21 14.28
C MET A 149 -2.23 3.81 13.73
N VAL A 150 -2.80 3.73 12.54
CA VAL A 150 -3.05 2.49 11.81
C VAL A 150 -2.49 2.62 10.40
N MET A 151 -1.65 1.67 10.01
CA MET A 151 -0.93 1.69 8.73
C MET A 151 -1.17 0.39 7.96
N LEU A 152 -1.61 0.50 6.71
CA LEU A 152 -1.78 -0.61 5.78
C LEU A 152 -0.64 -0.57 4.76
N ALA A 153 0.16 -1.62 4.71
CA ALA A 153 1.31 -1.71 3.81
C ALA A 153 1.73 -3.17 3.61
N LYS A 154 2.79 -3.40 2.84
CA LYS A 154 3.40 -4.72 2.71
C LYS A 154 4.91 -4.70 3.02
N GLY A 155 5.44 -5.84 3.40
CA GLY A 155 6.85 -6.04 3.71
C GLY A 155 7.18 -5.77 5.18
N ASN A 156 8.43 -6.00 5.52
CA ASN A 156 8.90 -5.86 6.89
C ASN A 156 9.01 -4.39 7.30
N ARG A 157 8.86 -4.16 8.61
CA ARG A 157 9.07 -2.87 9.25
C ARG A 157 10.42 -2.86 9.97
N SER A 158 11.00 -1.68 10.14
CA SER A 158 12.20 -1.50 10.95
C SER A 158 11.92 -1.72 12.44
N ARG A 159 12.98 -1.95 13.21
CA ARG A 159 12.90 -2.06 14.67
C ARG A 159 12.33 -0.79 15.30
N GLN A 160 12.70 0.39 14.77
CA GLN A 160 12.18 1.68 15.25
C GLN A 160 10.64 1.76 15.16
N VAL A 161 10.05 1.28 14.08
CA VAL A 161 8.57 1.27 13.94
C VAL A 161 7.93 0.32 14.94
N ARG A 162 8.53 -0.86 15.15
CA ARG A 162 8.05 -1.80 16.16
C ARG A 162 8.03 -1.16 17.54
N GLU A 163 9.16 -0.56 17.94
CA GLU A 163 9.28 0.13 19.24
C GLU A 163 8.28 1.30 19.37
N SER A 164 8.03 2.03 18.27
CA SER A 164 7.06 3.12 18.25
C SER A 164 5.60 2.65 18.36
N CYS A 165 5.29 1.44 17.88
CA CYS A 165 3.95 0.86 18.02
C CYS A 165 3.72 0.18 19.37
N GLU A 166 4.80 -0.14 20.11
CA GLU A 166 4.74 -0.73 21.46
C GLU A 166 4.63 0.36 22.56
N ALA A 167 4.96 1.62 22.25
CA ALA A 167 4.93 2.76 23.17
C ALA A 167 3.54 3.41 23.23
#